data_5c8a534e4a3a135d68ae26886ac344d7
#
_entry.id   5c8a534e4a3a135d68ae26886ac344d7
#
_cell.length_a   1.000
_cell.length_b   1.000
_cell.length_c   1.000
_cell.angle_alpha   90.00
_cell.angle_beta   90.00
_cell.angle_gamma   90.00
#
_symmetry.space_group_name_H-M   'P 1'
#
loop_
_entity.id
_entity.type
_entity.pdbx_description
1 polymer ?
#
loop_
_entity_poly.entity_id
_entity_poly.type
_entity_poly.pdbx_seq_one_letter_code
_entity_poly.pdbx_strand_id
1 'polypeptide(L)'
;MNYAKLLAAGALSVLAAACSQPDTTAGAGSEQAGAPRVVNVYSARHYRSDAAIYAAFTEQTGIEINLIEASGDQLIERVRADGPRSPADVIITVDAARLHRAEEAGLFAQSDFSEFTPEIADNLIDPDGYWIAIAKRARVLAYSNQRVQPDEVTTYEDLADPRWEGRICVRESGNAYNQSLLASMVARLGEEEAEAWAAGIVANMARPPQGGDITQIIGVAAGDCDIAITNHYYYLLMQNSGEAANRAAAEAVTLFFPNQETSGAHVNISGAGIAVNAPHPEEARELIAFFLSDEAQRMFAEMTNEIPVVEGVEWENERLDAVMPFVADTRNVSELGDHNATA
;
A
#
# COMPACT_ATOMS: atom_id res chain seq x y z
N MET A 1 -67.46 -8.70 -24.78
CA MET A 1 -68.45 -9.09 -23.76
C MET A 1 -67.98 -8.42 -22.46
N ASN A 2 -68.48 -7.21 -22.16
CA ASN A 2 -69.66 -6.91 -21.34
C ASN A 2 -69.44 -7.44 -19.90
N TYR A 3 -69.52 -6.74 -18.81
CA TYR A 3 -70.23 -5.54 -18.28
C TYR A 3 -69.52 -5.23 -16.88
N ALA A 4 -69.60 -4.24 -16.16
CA ALA A 4 -70.28 -2.97 -16.06
C ALA A 4 -70.02 -2.40 -14.66
N LYS A 5 -69.96 -1.14 -14.60
CA LYS A 5 -70.03 -0.16 -13.50
C LYS A 5 -70.88 -0.54 -12.28
N LEU A 6 -70.49 -0.10 -11.06
CA LEU A 6 -71.44 0.53 -10.14
C LEU A 6 -70.74 1.55 -9.24
N LEU A 7 -71.26 2.77 -9.28
CA LEU A 7 -71.03 3.91 -8.38
C LEU A 7 -71.96 3.78 -7.16
N ALA A 8 -71.52 4.15 -6.00
CA ALA A 8 -72.41 4.60 -4.90
C ALA A 8 -71.72 5.68 -4.09
N ALA A 9 -72.37 6.85 -4.09
CA ALA A 9 -72.05 8.02 -3.27
C ALA A 9 -72.79 7.92 -1.90
N GLY A 10 -72.28 8.53 -0.87
CA GLY A 10 -72.93 8.62 0.44
C GLY A 10 -72.22 9.54 1.42
N ALA A 11 -72.54 10.78 1.35
CA ALA A 11 -72.94 11.76 2.44
C ALA A 11 -71.98 12.07 3.60
N LEU A 12 -71.75 13.38 3.66
CA LEU A 12 -71.20 14.19 4.72
C LEU A 12 -71.92 14.00 6.09
N SER A 13 -71.13 14.03 7.17
CA SER A 13 -71.59 14.53 8.47
C SER A 13 -70.44 15.25 9.18
N VAL A 14 -70.59 16.55 9.33
CA VAL A 14 -69.77 17.47 10.12
C VAL A 14 -70.22 17.35 11.58
N LEU A 15 -69.31 17.10 12.49
CA LEU A 15 -69.46 17.41 13.91
C LEU A 15 -68.22 18.12 14.41
N ALA A 16 -68.39 19.39 14.72
CA ALA A 16 -67.45 20.20 15.46
C ALA A 16 -67.62 19.92 16.96
N ALA A 17 -66.49 19.61 17.64
CA ALA A 17 -66.43 19.74 19.09
C ALA A 17 -65.06 20.33 19.46
N ALA A 18 -65.13 21.44 20.19
CA ALA A 18 -64.03 22.27 20.61
C ALA A 18 -63.36 21.77 21.90
N CYS A 19 -62.12 22.22 22.07
CA CYS A 19 -61.38 22.47 23.31
C CYS A 19 -60.94 21.28 24.19
N SER A 20 -59.63 21.05 24.22
CA SER A 20 -58.83 21.28 25.45
C SER A 20 -57.37 20.95 25.15
N GLN A 21 -56.48 21.92 25.21
CA GLN A 21 -55.04 21.70 25.36
C GLN A 21 -54.76 21.20 26.78
N PRO A 22 -53.81 20.32 26.94
CA PRO A 22 -52.83 20.43 28.03
C PRO A 22 -51.44 20.72 27.46
N ASP A 23 -50.86 21.81 27.92
CA ASP A 23 -49.43 22.05 27.90
C ASP A 23 -48.71 20.86 28.54
N THR A 24 -47.87 20.20 27.78
CA THR A 24 -46.75 19.41 28.28
C THR A 24 -45.52 19.68 27.42
N THR A 25 -44.75 20.64 27.89
CA THR A 25 -43.34 20.75 27.59
C THR A 25 -42.62 19.43 27.93
N ALA A 26 -42.30 18.68 26.94
CA ALA A 26 -41.24 17.69 27.01
C ALA A 26 -40.49 17.77 25.65
N GLY A 27 -39.48 18.61 25.63
CA GLY A 27 -38.48 18.61 24.59
C GLY A 27 -37.72 17.29 24.63
N ALA A 28 -38.20 16.30 23.92
CA ALA A 28 -37.36 15.22 23.44
C ALA A 28 -36.75 15.74 22.15
N GLY A 29 -35.55 16.25 22.24
CA GLY A 29 -34.69 16.41 21.07
C GLY A 29 -34.56 15.03 20.41
N SER A 30 -35.29 14.83 19.33
CA SER A 30 -34.91 13.78 18.39
C SER A 30 -33.54 14.22 17.85
N GLU A 31 -32.46 13.63 18.35
CA GLU A 31 -31.23 13.55 17.58
C GLU A 31 -31.63 12.94 16.25
N GLN A 32 -31.72 13.79 15.23
CA GLN A 32 -31.72 13.32 13.87
C GLN A 32 -30.39 12.57 13.74
N ALA A 33 -30.45 11.25 13.72
CA ALA A 33 -29.31 10.45 13.29
C ALA A 33 -28.91 11.02 11.92
N GLY A 34 -27.75 11.68 11.86
CA GLY A 34 -27.20 12.20 10.63
C GLY A 34 -27.11 11.05 9.61
N ALA A 35 -27.04 11.37 8.32
CA ALA A 35 -26.73 10.36 7.30
C ALA A 35 -25.46 9.60 7.74
N PRO A 36 -25.37 8.29 7.50
CA PRO A 36 -24.19 7.54 7.85
C PRO A 36 -22.97 8.18 7.19
N ARG A 37 -21.91 8.41 7.97
CA ARG A 37 -20.64 8.92 7.45
C ARG A 37 -19.96 7.81 6.68
N VAL A 38 -19.48 8.10 5.50
CA VAL A 38 -18.85 7.10 4.61
C VAL A 38 -17.59 7.67 4.00
N VAL A 39 -16.63 6.79 3.67
CA VAL A 39 -15.45 7.12 2.87
C VAL A 39 -15.27 6.08 1.77
N ASN A 40 -15.09 6.53 0.53
CA ASN A 40 -14.90 5.67 -0.63
C ASN A 40 -13.41 5.50 -0.89
N VAL A 41 -12.89 4.31 -0.64
CA VAL A 41 -11.47 3.97 -0.73
C VAL A 41 -11.19 3.17 -2.00
N TYR A 42 -10.31 3.70 -2.83
CA TYR A 42 -9.80 3.05 -4.04
C TYR A 42 -8.39 2.54 -3.73
N SER A 43 -8.25 1.24 -3.45
CA SER A 43 -7.03 0.65 -2.92
C SER A 43 -6.39 -0.36 -3.87
N ALA A 44 -5.10 -0.19 -4.14
CA ALA A 44 -4.28 -1.21 -4.78
C ALA A 44 -3.64 -2.17 -3.75
N ARG A 45 -3.86 -1.96 -2.47
CA ARG A 45 -3.52 -2.92 -1.42
C ARG A 45 -4.52 -4.08 -1.50
N HIS A 46 -4.04 -5.29 -1.28
CA HIS A 46 -4.84 -6.52 -1.40
C HIS A 46 -4.49 -7.53 -0.30
N TYR A 47 -4.00 -7.03 0.83
CA TYR A 47 -3.69 -7.89 1.98
C TYR A 47 -4.97 -8.21 2.75
N ARG A 48 -5.16 -9.49 3.09
CA ARG A 48 -6.33 -9.93 3.90
C ARG A 48 -6.40 -9.23 5.25
N SER A 49 -5.27 -8.83 5.79
CA SER A 49 -5.12 -8.07 7.02
C SER A 49 -5.65 -6.64 6.94
N ASP A 50 -5.70 -6.03 5.75
CA ASP A 50 -6.22 -4.67 5.59
C ASP A 50 -7.69 -4.56 6.04
N ALA A 51 -8.47 -5.64 5.91
CA ALA A 51 -9.84 -5.68 6.42
C ALA A 51 -9.95 -5.43 7.93
N ALA A 52 -8.96 -5.88 8.72
CA ALA A 52 -8.92 -5.61 10.16
C ALA A 52 -8.58 -4.15 10.45
N ILE A 53 -7.68 -3.54 9.68
CA ILE A 53 -7.31 -2.12 9.81
C ILE A 53 -8.52 -1.24 9.48
N TYR A 54 -9.25 -1.55 8.40
CA TYR A 54 -10.48 -0.83 8.04
C TYR A 54 -11.59 -1.01 9.09
N ALA A 55 -11.71 -2.21 9.67
CA ALA A 55 -12.67 -2.47 10.74
C ALA A 55 -12.36 -1.65 12.00
N ALA A 56 -11.09 -1.56 12.40
CA ALA A 56 -10.65 -0.73 13.53
C ALA A 56 -10.97 0.75 13.31
N PHE A 57 -10.73 1.29 12.10
CA PHE A 57 -11.14 2.65 11.75
C PHE A 57 -12.65 2.86 11.92
N THR A 58 -13.46 1.94 11.37
CA THR A 58 -14.92 2.05 11.46
C THR A 58 -15.40 1.94 12.91
N GLU A 59 -14.80 1.06 13.72
CA GLU A 59 -15.14 0.93 15.15
C GLU A 59 -14.82 2.21 15.93
N GLN A 60 -13.68 2.85 15.63
CA GLN A 60 -13.24 4.05 16.33
C GLN A 60 -14.05 5.30 15.93
N THR A 61 -14.40 5.44 14.65
CA THR A 61 -14.92 6.69 14.09
C THR A 61 -16.41 6.65 13.77
N GLY A 62 -16.98 5.45 13.60
CA GLY A 62 -18.32 5.25 13.06
C GLY A 62 -18.44 5.55 11.57
N ILE A 63 -17.31 5.75 10.84
CA ILE A 63 -17.28 5.99 9.40
C ILE A 63 -17.24 4.64 8.69
N GLU A 64 -18.17 4.41 7.77
CA GLU A 64 -18.20 3.20 6.95
C GLU A 64 -17.24 3.33 5.76
N ILE A 65 -16.51 2.27 5.44
CA ILE A 65 -15.60 2.23 4.29
C ILE A 65 -16.27 1.52 3.10
N ASN A 66 -16.39 2.23 1.98
CA ASN A 66 -16.75 1.65 0.70
C ASN A 66 -15.46 1.35 -0.07
N LEU A 67 -15.02 0.09 -0.04
CA LEU A 67 -13.75 -0.33 -0.62
C LEU A 67 -13.91 -0.79 -2.08
N ILE A 68 -13.03 -0.29 -2.94
CA ILE A 68 -12.82 -0.76 -4.32
C ILE A 68 -11.37 -1.16 -4.47
N GLU A 69 -11.15 -2.44 -4.76
CA GLU A 69 -9.81 -3.00 -4.95
C GLU A 69 -9.56 -3.29 -6.43
N ALA A 70 -8.41 -2.83 -6.92
CA ALA A 70 -7.89 -3.15 -8.25
C ALA A 70 -6.38 -2.87 -8.30
N SER A 71 -5.71 -3.14 -9.43
CA SER A 71 -4.32 -2.69 -9.59
C SER A 71 -4.23 -1.17 -9.60
N GLY A 72 -3.09 -0.61 -9.16
CA GLY A 72 -2.89 0.85 -9.11
C GLY A 72 -3.18 1.52 -10.45
N ASP A 73 -2.72 0.92 -11.55
CA ASP A 73 -2.94 1.44 -12.90
C ASP A 73 -4.43 1.46 -13.28
N GLN A 74 -5.18 0.41 -12.92
CA GLN A 74 -6.64 0.35 -13.17
C GLN A 74 -7.39 1.39 -12.34
N LEU A 75 -6.98 1.63 -11.10
CA LEU A 75 -7.60 2.65 -10.25
C LEU A 75 -7.35 4.05 -10.79
N ILE A 76 -6.11 4.37 -11.20
CA ILE A 76 -5.75 5.65 -11.82
C ILE A 76 -6.60 5.90 -13.07
N GLU A 77 -6.66 4.93 -13.99
CA GLU A 77 -7.46 5.06 -15.22
C GLU A 77 -8.95 5.19 -14.93
N ARG A 78 -9.46 4.50 -13.92
CA ARG A 78 -10.87 4.60 -13.52
C ARG A 78 -11.20 5.99 -12.99
N VAL A 79 -10.42 6.50 -12.01
CA VAL A 79 -10.66 7.83 -11.44
C VAL A 79 -10.54 8.91 -12.52
N ARG A 80 -9.55 8.77 -13.42
CA ARG A 80 -9.37 9.67 -14.56
C ARG A 80 -10.58 9.67 -15.51
N ALA A 81 -11.10 8.50 -15.84
CA ALA A 81 -12.26 8.35 -16.74
C ALA A 81 -13.55 8.88 -16.11
N ASP A 82 -13.74 8.70 -14.80
CA ASP A 82 -14.89 9.23 -14.06
C ASP A 82 -14.81 10.76 -13.90
N GLY A 83 -13.60 11.32 -13.88
CA GLY A 83 -13.31 12.75 -13.79
C GLY A 83 -14.00 13.41 -12.58
N PRO A 84 -14.65 14.59 -12.76
CA PRO A 84 -15.33 15.28 -11.65
C PRO A 84 -16.50 14.51 -11.02
N ARG A 85 -16.90 13.38 -11.59
CA ARG A 85 -17.97 12.51 -11.06
C ARG A 85 -17.40 11.29 -10.34
N SER A 86 -16.08 11.19 -10.21
CA SER A 86 -15.46 10.11 -9.46
C SER A 86 -15.98 10.12 -8.02
N PRO A 87 -16.45 8.99 -7.50
CA PRO A 87 -16.86 8.90 -6.10
C PRO A 87 -15.66 8.62 -5.17
N ALA A 88 -14.44 8.52 -5.68
CA ALA A 88 -13.26 8.24 -4.86
C ALA A 88 -13.01 9.38 -3.87
N ASP A 89 -12.79 9.03 -2.59
CA ASP A 89 -12.35 9.95 -1.55
C ASP A 89 -10.87 9.79 -1.27
N VAL A 90 -10.39 8.54 -1.16
CA VAL A 90 -8.98 8.21 -0.94
C VAL A 90 -8.50 7.25 -2.01
N ILE A 91 -7.32 7.54 -2.58
CA ILE A 91 -6.63 6.65 -3.50
C ILE A 91 -5.37 6.13 -2.81
N ILE A 92 -5.24 4.81 -2.71
CA ILE A 92 -4.10 4.11 -2.08
C ILE A 92 -3.39 3.28 -3.13
N THR A 93 -2.09 3.48 -3.28
CA THR A 93 -1.24 2.61 -4.12
C THR A 93 -0.14 1.95 -3.31
N VAL A 94 0.42 0.86 -3.85
CA VAL A 94 1.52 0.11 -3.22
C VAL A 94 2.89 0.43 -3.82
N ASP A 95 3.01 1.61 -4.45
CA ASP A 95 4.22 2.02 -5.15
C ASP A 95 4.24 3.55 -5.30
N ALA A 96 5.35 4.18 -4.92
CA ALA A 96 5.50 5.64 -5.00
C ALA A 96 5.41 6.17 -6.44
N ALA A 97 5.93 5.42 -7.42
CA ALA A 97 5.82 5.84 -8.82
C ALA A 97 4.37 5.86 -9.32
N ARG A 98 3.49 5.05 -8.74
CA ARG A 98 2.06 5.09 -9.06
C ARG A 98 1.34 6.24 -8.37
N LEU A 99 1.78 6.63 -7.18
CA LEU A 99 1.30 7.86 -6.54
C LEU A 99 1.68 9.08 -7.38
N HIS A 100 2.95 9.18 -7.79
CA HIS A 100 3.43 10.24 -8.68
C HIS A 100 2.64 10.30 -10.00
N ARG A 101 2.37 9.18 -10.65
CA ARG A 101 1.52 9.16 -11.86
C ARG A 101 0.08 9.60 -11.61
N ALA A 102 -0.49 9.29 -10.46
CA ALA A 102 -1.82 9.77 -10.10
C ALA A 102 -1.81 11.28 -9.86
N GLU A 103 -0.74 11.80 -9.27
CA GLU A 103 -0.47 13.22 -9.08
C GLU A 103 -0.32 13.95 -10.42
N GLU A 104 0.56 13.48 -11.33
CA GLU A 104 0.72 14.05 -12.68
C GLU A 104 -0.60 14.06 -13.48
N ALA A 105 -1.46 13.06 -13.24
CA ALA A 105 -2.80 13.01 -13.82
C ALA A 105 -3.80 13.96 -13.13
N GLY A 106 -3.40 14.73 -12.11
CA GLY A 106 -4.22 15.68 -11.37
C GLY A 106 -5.33 15.02 -10.55
N LEU A 107 -5.09 13.81 -10.04
CA LEU A 107 -6.12 13.03 -9.33
C LEU A 107 -6.16 13.30 -7.83
N PHE A 108 -5.14 13.96 -7.27
CA PHE A 108 -5.07 14.29 -5.85
C PHE A 108 -5.36 15.77 -5.57
N ALA A 109 -5.96 16.02 -4.42
CA ALA A 109 -6.04 17.34 -3.80
C ALA A 109 -4.76 17.58 -2.99
N GLN A 110 -4.19 18.77 -3.11
CA GLN A 110 -3.08 19.19 -2.25
C GLN A 110 -3.55 19.28 -0.79
N SER A 111 -2.78 18.72 0.12
CA SER A 111 -3.10 18.61 1.55
C SER A 111 -1.89 18.93 2.41
N ASP A 112 -2.11 19.56 3.56
CA ASP A 112 -1.08 19.71 4.57
C ASP A 112 -1.06 18.47 5.48
N PHE A 113 -0.10 17.59 5.28
CA PHE A 113 0.05 16.38 6.07
C PHE A 113 0.86 16.59 7.36
N SER A 114 1.48 17.75 7.54
CA SER A 114 2.27 18.05 8.75
C SER A 114 1.44 18.09 10.04
N GLU A 115 0.12 18.29 9.90
CA GLU A 115 -0.81 18.29 11.03
C GLU A 115 -1.05 16.90 11.62
N PHE A 116 -0.81 15.82 10.85
CA PHE A 116 -1.09 14.46 11.31
C PHE A 116 0.03 13.88 12.16
N THR A 117 1.28 14.16 11.79
CA THR A 117 2.43 13.68 12.53
C THR A 117 3.71 14.42 12.16
N PRO A 118 4.45 14.93 13.15
CA PRO A 118 5.79 15.47 12.93
C PRO A 118 6.86 14.37 12.86
N GLU A 119 6.51 13.11 13.12
CA GLU A 119 7.44 11.98 13.24
C GLU A 119 7.60 11.17 11.96
N ILE A 120 7.06 11.63 10.82
CA ILE A 120 7.30 11.00 9.51
C ILE A 120 8.47 11.70 8.82
N ALA A 121 9.45 10.90 8.36
CA ALA A 121 10.58 11.45 7.64
C ALA A 121 10.15 12.12 6.33
N ASP A 122 10.68 13.30 6.03
CA ASP A 122 10.33 14.13 4.86
C ASP A 122 10.43 13.38 3.53
N ASN A 123 11.35 12.43 3.44
CA ASN A 123 11.53 11.62 2.24
C ASN A 123 10.42 10.58 1.98
N LEU A 124 9.45 10.46 2.88
CA LEU A 124 8.27 9.60 2.77
C LEU A 124 6.98 10.39 2.48
N ILE A 125 7.10 11.68 2.29
CA ILE A 125 6.00 12.60 1.99
C ILE A 125 6.26 13.22 0.62
N ASP A 126 5.20 13.38 -0.16
CA ASP A 126 5.30 14.12 -1.40
C ASP A 126 5.69 15.59 -1.15
N PRO A 127 6.72 16.11 -1.83
CA PRO A 127 7.18 17.49 -1.61
C PRO A 127 6.10 18.56 -1.84
N ASP A 128 5.14 18.31 -2.75
CA ASP A 128 4.04 19.20 -3.08
C ASP A 128 2.77 18.93 -2.27
N GLY A 129 2.78 17.91 -1.40
CA GLY A 129 1.70 17.61 -0.47
C GLY A 129 0.48 16.91 -1.09
N TYR A 130 0.65 16.12 -2.13
CA TYR A 130 -0.45 15.38 -2.75
C TYR A 130 -0.70 14.01 -2.14
N TRP A 131 0.33 13.38 -1.55
CA TRP A 131 0.23 12.06 -0.93
C TRP A 131 1.27 11.87 0.19
N ILE A 132 1.02 10.88 1.02
CA ILE A 132 1.88 10.51 2.15
C ILE A 132 2.01 9.00 2.23
N ALA A 133 3.17 8.51 2.66
CA ALA A 133 3.37 7.10 2.96
C ALA A 133 2.55 6.68 4.18
N ILE A 134 1.95 5.49 4.11
CA ILE A 134 1.22 4.86 5.23
C ILE A 134 1.90 3.59 5.75
N ALA A 135 2.75 2.97 4.95
CA ALA A 135 3.61 1.85 5.33
C ALA A 135 4.78 1.77 4.36
N LYS A 136 5.94 1.26 4.81
CA LYS A 136 7.12 1.09 3.97
C LYS A 136 7.61 -0.35 3.94
N ARG A 137 8.35 -0.68 2.89
CA ARG A 137 8.97 -1.97 2.68
C ARG A 137 10.33 -1.84 2.02
N ALA A 138 11.24 -2.74 2.35
CA ALA A 138 12.56 -2.80 1.73
C ALA A 138 12.60 -3.87 0.65
N ARG A 139 13.27 -3.58 -0.46
CA ARG A 139 13.68 -4.52 -1.48
C ARG A 139 15.01 -5.11 -1.06
N VAL A 140 15.08 -6.41 -0.90
CA VAL A 140 16.20 -7.10 -0.25
C VAL A 140 16.67 -8.28 -1.09
N LEU A 141 17.76 -8.90 -0.69
CA LEU A 141 18.25 -10.13 -1.28
C LEU A 141 17.94 -11.32 -0.38
N ALA A 142 17.52 -12.42 -0.96
CA ALA A 142 17.43 -13.73 -0.30
C ALA A 142 18.45 -14.64 -0.95
N TYR A 143 19.43 -15.13 -0.21
CA TYR A 143 20.48 -15.99 -0.73
C TYR A 143 20.55 -17.36 -0.05
N SER A 144 21.06 -18.34 -0.74
CA SER A 144 21.21 -19.71 -0.24
C SER A 144 22.21 -19.79 0.90
N ASN A 145 21.82 -20.33 2.05
CA ASN A 145 22.70 -20.56 3.20
C ASN A 145 23.88 -21.50 2.90
N GLN A 146 23.78 -22.29 1.83
CA GLN A 146 24.77 -23.32 1.52
C GLN A 146 25.69 -22.95 0.36
N ARG A 147 25.27 -22.01 -0.52
CA ARG A 147 25.96 -21.75 -1.80
C ARG A 147 26.47 -20.32 -1.94
N VAL A 148 26.14 -19.43 -1.01
CA VAL A 148 26.60 -18.03 -0.97
C VAL A 148 27.14 -17.73 0.41
N GLN A 149 28.31 -17.10 0.50
CA GLN A 149 28.84 -16.60 1.74
C GLN A 149 28.36 -15.17 2.00
N PRO A 150 28.18 -14.74 3.26
CA PRO A 150 27.63 -13.43 3.59
C PRO A 150 28.37 -12.22 3.01
N ASP A 151 29.66 -12.36 2.72
CA ASP A 151 30.54 -11.31 2.19
C ASP A 151 30.69 -11.32 0.66
N GLU A 152 30.05 -12.28 -0.02
CA GLU A 152 30.11 -12.38 -1.48
C GLU A 152 29.19 -11.38 -2.21
N VAL A 153 28.14 -10.87 -1.54
CA VAL A 153 27.23 -9.86 -2.08
C VAL A 153 26.90 -8.86 -0.97
N THR A 154 27.20 -7.60 -1.18
CA THR A 154 27.00 -6.53 -0.19
C THR A 154 26.14 -5.39 -0.71
N THR A 155 26.03 -5.26 -2.03
CA THR A 155 25.29 -4.19 -2.70
C THR A 155 24.38 -4.75 -3.79
N TYR A 156 23.46 -3.95 -4.29
CA TYR A 156 22.71 -4.30 -5.50
C TYR A 156 23.63 -4.35 -6.73
N GLU A 157 24.65 -3.50 -6.75
CA GLU A 157 25.63 -3.41 -7.84
C GLU A 157 26.41 -4.71 -8.02
N ASP A 158 26.71 -5.40 -6.91
CA ASP A 158 27.42 -6.69 -6.94
C ASP A 158 26.69 -7.75 -7.77
N LEU A 159 25.34 -7.65 -7.90
CA LEU A 159 24.56 -8.62 -8.66
C LEU A 159 24.84 -8.59 -10.17
N ALA A 160 25.41 -7.51 -10.70
CA ALA A 160 25.82 -7.40 -12.09
C ALA A 160 27.19 -8.06 -12.39
N ASP A 161 27.95 -8.48 -11.35
CA ASP A 161 29.23 -9.14 -11.52
C ASP A 161 29.04 -10.50 -12.25
N PRO A 162 29.83 -10.81 -13.30
CA PRO A 162 29.75 -12.09 -14.05
C PRO A 162 29.91 -13.34 -13.18
N ARG A 163 30.48 -13.26 -11.97
CA ARG A 163 30.54 -14.41 -11.03
C ARG A 163 29.18 -14.98 -10.67
N TRP A 164 28.11 -14.21 -10.90
CA TRP A 164 26.73 -14.62 -10.66
C TRP A 164 26.03 -15.19 -11.89
N GLU A 165 26.71 -15.41 -13.01
CA GLU A 165 26.14 -15.98 -14.23
C GLU A 165 25.35 -17.27 -13.94
N GLY A 166 24.05 -17.27 -14.32
CA GLY A 166 23.16 -18.40 -14.11
C GLY A 166 22.74 -18.62 -12.64
N ARG A 167 22.93 -17.64 -11.75
CA ARG A 167 22.73 -17.81 -10.30
C ARG A 167 21.67 -16.88 -9.69
N ILE A 168 21.06 -15.99 -10.47
CA ILE A 168 20.08 -15.00 -9.97
C ILE A 168 18.66 -15.35 -10.41
N CYS A 169 17.71 -15.33 -9.48
CA CYS A 169 16.28 -15.42 -9.74
C CYS A 169 15.62 -14.05 -9.57
N VAL A 170 14.82 -13.67 -10.57
CA VAL A 170 14.06 -12.42 -10.57
C VAL A 170 12.60 -12.71 -10.89
N ARG A 171 11.68 -12.04 -10.22
CA ARG A 171 10.25 -12.10 -10.53
C ARG A 171 9.96 -11.44 -11.88
N GLU A 172 8.72 -11.52 -12.34
CA GLU A 172 8.28 -10.86 -13.58
C GLU A 172 8.78 -9.42 -13.67
N SER A 173 9.43 -9.09 -14.80
CA SER A 173 10.10 -7.78 -15.02
C SER A 173 9.11 -6.61 -15.06
N GLY A 174 7.90 -6.81 -15.57
CA GLY A 174 6.84 -5.78 -15.60
C GLY A 174 6.21 -5.45 -14.24
N ASN A 175 6.70 -6.06 -13.14
CA ASN A 175 6.17 -5.78 -11.82
C ASN A 175 6.74 -4.48 -11.24
N ALA A 176 5.86 -3.70 -10.58
CA ALA A 176 6.19 -2.44 -9.95
C ALA A 176 7.45 -2.46 -9.07
N TYR A 177 7.67 -3.54 -8.31
CA TYR A 177 8.80 -3.60 -7.38
C TYR A 177 10.16 -3.70 -8.09
N ASN A 178 10.22 -4.33 -9.27
CA ASN A 178 11.44 -4.35 -10.08
C ASN A 178 11.65 -3.01 -10.77
N GLN A 179 10.57 -2.42 -11.33
CA GLN A 179 10.61 -1.09 -11.94
C GLN A 179 11.07 -0.03 -10.93
N SER A 180 10.53 -0.09 -9.70
CA SER A 180 10.92 0.82 -8.62
C SER A 180 12.40 0.66 -8.22
N LEU A 181 12.90 -0.57 -8.09
CA LEU A 181 14.33 -0.79 -7.83
C LEU A 181 15.19 -0.22 -8.98
N LEU A 182 14.81 -0.47 -10.23
CA LEU A 182 15.54 0.05 -11.38
C LEU A 182 15.47 1.59 -11.41
N ALA A 183 14.31 2.20 -11.17
CA ALA A 183 14.17 3.66 -11.05
C ALA A 183 15.10 4.22 -9.96
N SER A 184 15.19 3.55 -8.81
CA SER A 184 16.14 3.90 -7.74
C SER A 184 17.61 3.79 -8.19
N MET A 185 17.95 2.80 -9.02
CA MET A 185 19.29 2.69 -9.60
C MET A 185 19.56 3.80 -10.59
N VAL A 186 18.58 4.18 -11.43
CA VAL A 186 18.68 5.33 -12.35
C VAL A 186 18.91 6.62 -11.58
N ALA A 187 18.12 6.89 -10.55
CA ALA A 187 18.26 8.07 -9.71
C ALA A 187 19.63 8.17 -9.03
N ARG A 188 20.25 7.04 -8.72
CA ARG A 188 21.53 6.98 -8.00
C ARG A 188 22.75 6.95 -8.91
N LEU A 189 22.70 6.18 -9.98
CA LEU A 189 23.85 5.92 -10.85
C LEU A 189 23.80 6.73 -12.16
N GLY A 190 22.63 7.21 -12.56
CA GLY A 190 22.35 7.71 -13.89
C GLY A 190 21.88 6.60 -14.85
N GLU A 191 21.34 6.96 -16.00
CA GLU A 191 20.70 6.03 -16.94
C GLU A 191 21.69 5.00 -17.50
N GLU A 192 22.89 5.44 -17.93
CA GLU A 192 23.89 4.58 -18.59
C GLU A 192 24.38 3.45 -17.66
N GLU A 193 24.75 3.80 -16.43
CA GLU A 193 25.23 2.84 -15.43
C GLU A 193 24.10 1.93 -14.92
N ALA A 194 22.87 2.45 -14.79
CA ALA A 194 21.72 1.66 -14.39
C ALA A 194 21.32 0.66 -15.50
N GLU A 195 21.40 1.06 -16.79
CA GLU A 195 21.20 0.16 -17.93
C GLU A 195 22.27 -0.95 -17.94
N ALA A 196 23.54 -0.58 -17.73
CA ALA A 196 24.63 -1.56 -17.64
C ALA A 196 24.42 -2.53 -16.48
N TRP A 197 23.99 -2.06 -15.32
CA TRP A 197 23.62 -2.89 -14.18
C TRP A 197 22.46 -3.84 -14.51
N ALA A 198 21.38 -3.35 -15.11
CA ALA A 198 20.23 -4.15 -15.50
C ALA A 198 20.62 -5.24 -16.53
N ALA A 199 21.47 -4.88 -17.51
CA ALA A 199 22.01 -5.85 -18.45
C ALA A 199 22.84 -6.93 -17.77
N GLY A 200 23.65 -6.56 -16.76
CA GLY A 200 24.41 -7.51 -15.94
C GLY A 200 23.48 -8.47 -15.17
N ILE A 201 22.40 -7.95 -14.56
CA ILE A 201 21.38 -8.80 -13.91
C ILE A 201 20.79 -9.80 -14.92
N VAL A 202 20.40 -9.32 -16.11
CA VAL A 202 19.82 -10.19 -17.16
C VAL A 202 20.80 -11.29 -17.56
N ALA A 203 22.08 -10.96 -17.73
CA ALA A 203 23.12 -11.96 -18.05
C ALA A 203 23.30 -12.99 -16.94
N ASN A 204 23.08 -12.60 -15.69
CA ASN A 204 23.27 -13.44 -14.51
C ASN A 204 22.03 -14.24 -14.10
N MET A 205 20.89 -14.07 -14.79
CA MET A 205 19.67 -14.82 -14.49
C MET A 205 19.83 -16.31 -14.73
N ALA A 206 19.43 -17.12 -13.76
CA ALA A 206 19.37 -18.58 -13.89
C ALA A 206 18.24 -19.06 -14.83
N ARG A 207 17.22 -18.25 -14.99
CA ARG A 207 16.03 -18.51 -15.82
C ARG A 207 15.34 -17.19 -16.19
N PRO A 208 14.45 -17.18 -17.20
CA PRO A 208 13.64 -16.01 -17.52
C PRO A 208 12.84 -15.53 -16.30
N PRO A 209 12.62 -14.21 -16.16
CA PRO A 209 11.80 -13.64 -15.10
C PRO A 209 10.40 -14.26 -15.04
N GLN A 210 9.96 -14.68 -13.85
CA GLN A 210 8.66 -15.35 -13.70
C GLN A 210 8.13 -15.30 -12.27
N GLY A 211 6.81 -15.40 -12.12
CA GLY A 211 6.14 -15.51 -10.82
C GLY A 211 6.34 -14.31 -9.91
N GLY A 212 6.07 -14.49 -8.62
CA GLY A 212 6.23 -13.50 -7.57
C GLY A 212 7.43 -13.75 -6.67
N ASP A 213 7.63 -12.92 -5.65
CA ASP A 213 8.78 -12.98 -4.74
C ASP A 213 8.90 -14.33 -4.00
N ILE A 214 7.79 -14.89 -3.52
CA ILE A 214 7.76 -16.23 -2.89
C ILE A 214 8.32 -17.29 -3.85
N THR A 215 7.98 -17.21 -5.14
CA THR A 215 8.50 -18.15 -6.17
C THR A 215 10.01 -18.05 -6.30
N GLN A 216 10.59 -16.86 -6.13
CA GLN A 216 12.03 -16.66 -6.20
C GLN A 216 12.71 -17.25 -4.96
N ILE A 217 12.19 -17.04 -3.76
CA ILE A 217 12.71 -17.63 -2.52
C ILE A 217 12.67 -19.16 -2.59
N ILE A 218 11.56 -19.73 -3.08
CA ILE A 218 11.46 -21.20 -3.30
C ILE A 218 12.50 -21.68 -4.32
N GLY A 219 12.75 -20.91 -5.39
CA GLY A 219 13.77 -21.23 -6.38
C GLY A 219 15.18 -21.28 -5.78
N VAL A 220 15.52 -20.34 -4.90
CA VAL A 220 16.79 -20.37 -4.16
C VAL A 220 16.86 -21.62 -3.27
N ALA A 221 15.81 -21.90 -2.49
CA ALA A 221 15.78 -23.08 -1.62
C ALA A 221 15.90 -24.40 -2.39
N ALA A 222 15.30 -24.48 -3.59
CA ALA A 222 15.33 -25.64 -4.48
C ALA A 222 16.68 -25.81 -5.23
N GLY A 223 17.50 -24.75 -5.28
CA GLY A 223 18.77 -24.76 -6.02
C GLY A 223 18.64 -24.37 -7.50
N ASP A 224 17.51 -23.79 -7.91
CA ASP A 224 17.34 -23.24 -9.26
C ASP A 224 18.24 -22.01 -9.48
N CYS A 225 18.52 -21.27 -8.41
CA CYS A 225 19.41 -20.12 -8.36
C CYS A 225 20.00 -19.99 -6.95
N ASP A 226 20.91 -19.06 -6.73
CA ASP A 226 21.59 -18.88 -5.46
C ASP A 226 21.18 -17.61 -4.74
N ILE A 227 20.72 -16.59 -5.49
CA ILE A 227 20.26 -15.31 -4.99
C ILE A 227 18.93 -14.94 -5.64
N ALA A 228 18.02 -14.37 -4.86
CA ALA A 228 16.77 -13.78 -5.33
C ALA A 228 16.61 -12.34 -4.85
N ILE A 229 16.04 -11.48 -5.69
CA ILE A 229 15.61 -10.14 -5.31
C ILE A 229 14.14 -10.21 -4.87
N THR A 230 13.83 -9.81 -3.62
CA THR A 230 12.50 -9.95 -3.02
C THR A 230 12.17 -8.78 -2.08
N ASN A 231 10.91 -8.59 -1.74
CA ASN A 231 10.56 -7.72 -0.61
C ASN A 231 10.66 -8.50 0.70
N HIS A 232 11.16 -7.84 1.76
CA HIS A 232 11.44 -8.46 3.05
C HIS A 232 10.23 -9.19 3.64
N TYR A 233 9.04 -8.60 3.56
CA TYR A 233 7.84 -9.14 4.19
C TYR A 233 7.40 -10.50 3.60
N TYR A 234 7.70 -10.81 2.34
CA TYR A 234 7.40 -12.14 1.79
C TYR A 234 8.19 -13.25 2.47
N TYR A 235 9.47 -12.98 2.77
CA TYR A 235 10.28 -13.91 3.55
C TYR A 235 9.69 -14.14 4.95
N LEU A 236 9.31 -13.06 5.64
CA LEU A 236 8.71 -13.12 6.97
C LEU A 236 7.35 -13.84 6.95
N LEU A 237 6.55 -13.64 5.91
CA LEU A 237 5.31 -14.40 5.68
C LEU A 237 5.57 -15.89 5.49
N MET A 238 6.62 -16.27 4.76
CA MET A 238 6.98 -17.68 4.55
C MET A 238 7.42 -18.34 5.85
N GLN A 239 8.16 -17.65 6.70
CA GLN A 239 8.54 -18.16 8.04
C GLN A 239 7.32 -18.52 8.91
N ASN A 240 6.22 -17.78 8.76
CA ASN A 240 4.97 -18.01 9.51
C ASN A 240 3.88 -18.73 8.70
N SER A 241 4.24 -19.29 7.55
CA SER A 241 3.26 -19.97 6.69
C SER A 241 2.69 -21.22 7.34
N GLY A 242 1.40 -21.48 7.17
CA GLY A 242 0.77 -22.77 7.50
C GLY A 242 1.36 -23.94 6.68
N GLU A 243 1.95 -23.66 5.52
CA GLU A 243 2.55 -24.66 4.63
C GLU A 243 3.99 -24.97 5.03
N ALA A 244 4.26 -26.25 5.36
CA ALA A 244 5.60 -26.68 5.78
C ALA A 244 6.66 -26.43 4.69
N ALA A 245 6.30 -26.53 3.40
CA ALA A 245 7.20 -26.29 2.29
C ALA A 245 7.69 -24.84 2.26
N ASN A 246 6.82 -23.87 2.53
CA ASN A 246 7.20 -22.46 2.59
C ASN A 246 8.14 -22.17 3.75
N ARG A 247 7.84 -22.74 4.93
CA ARG A 247 8.75 -22.59 6.09
C ARG A 247 10.13 -23.19 5.82
N ALA A 248 10.18 -24.41 5.25
CA ALA A 248 11.44 -25.04 4.90
C ALA A 248 12.23 -24.23 3.85
N ALA A 249 11.54 -23.62 2.88
CA ALA A 249 12.20 -22.75 1.92
C ALA A 249 12.77 -21.49 2.59
N ALA A 250 12.04 -20.86 3.52
CA ALA A 250 12.56 -19.73 4.28
C ALA A 250 13.78 -20.12 5.16
N GLU A 251 13.77 -21.29 5.77
CA GLU A 251 14.90 -21.80 6.56
C GLU A 251 16.17 -22.05 5.73
N ALA A 252 16.02 -22.35 4.42
CA ALA A 252 17.13 -22.62 3.51
C ALA A 252 17.82 -21.38 2.96
N VAL A 253 17.28 -20.18 3.21
CA VAL A 253 17.79 -18.90 2.73
C VAL A 253 18.04 -17.92 3.87
N THR A 254 18.96 -16.98 3.63
CA THR A 254 19.16 -15.81 4.51
C THR A 254 18.69 -14.57 3.79
N LEU A 255 17.96 -13.71 4.53
CA LEU A 255 17.59 -12.38 4.07
C LEU A 255 18.73 -11.41 4.32
N PHE A 256 19.00 -10.54 3.35
CA PHE A 256 20.08 -9.56 3.43
C PHE A 256 19.62 -8.20 2.88
N PHE A 257 19.89 -7.12 3.61
CA PHE A 257 19.63 -5.74 3.20
C PHE A 257 20.89 -5.19 2.51
N PRO A 258 20.86 -4.93 1.20
CA PRO A 258 22.05 -4.45 0.48
C PRO A 258 22.41 -3.00 0.82
N ASN A 259 23.61 -2.59 0.43
CA ASN A 259 24.08 -1.19 0.49
C ASN A 259 24.14 -0.58 1.91
N GLN A 260 24.28 -1.40 2.96
CA GLN A 260 24.26 -0.93 4.36
C GLN A 260 25.40 0.01 4.72
N GLU A 261 26.53 -0.07 4.03
CA GLU A 261 27.70 0.79 4.22
C GLU A 261 27.76 1.93 3.17
N THR A 262 26.77 2.04 2.30
CA THR A 262 26.74 3.02 1.20
C THR A 262 25.42 3.80 1.19
N SER A 263 24.54 3.57 0.22
CA SER A 263 23.30 4.32 0.02
C SER A 263 22.13 3.87 0.91
N GLY A 264 22.26 2.77 1.61
CA GLY A 264 21.13 2.11 2.25
C GLY A 264 20.32 1.22 1.29
N ALA A 265 19.49 0.36 1.86
CA ALA A 265 18.61 -0.52 1.10
C ALA A 265 17.46 0.28 0.47
N HIS A 266 17.10 -0.06 -0.78
CA HIS A 266 15.95 0.54 -1.45
C HIS A 266 14.66 0.29 -0.66
N VAL A 267 13.96 1.36 -0.37
CA VAL A 267 12.63 1.34 0.24
C VAL A 267 11.58 1.86 -0.74
N ASN A 268 10.39 1.30 -0.64
CA ASN A 268 9.21 1.78 -1.35
C ASN A 268 8.03 1.80 -0.37
N ILE A 269 6.94 2.42 -0.74
CA ILE A 269 5.83 2.71 0.15
C ILE A 269 4.49 2.17 -0.36
N SER A 270 3.59 1.89 0.58
CA SER A 270 2.17 2.07 0.36
C SER A 270 1.85 3.50 0.78
N GLY A 271 1.20 4.25 -0.08
CA GLY A 271 0.86 5.65 0.22
C GLY A 271 -0.59 5.96 -0.13
N ALA A 272 -1.10 7.03 0.46
CA ALA A 272 -2.47 7.50 0.32
C ALA A 272 -2.51 9.00 0.00
N GLY A 273 -3.49 9.39 -0.82
CA GLY A 273 -3.81 10.79 -1.07
C GLY A 273 -5.31 10.99 -1.18
N ILE A 274 -5.77 12.21 -0.88
CA ILE A 274 -7.18 12.60 -1.00
C ILE A 274 -7.47 12.88 -2.47
N ALA A 275 -8.53 12.29 -3.02
CA ALA A 275 -8.91 12.52 -4.41
C ALA A 275 -9.33 13.99 -4.64
N VAL A 276 -8.95 14.57 -5.78
CA VAL A 276 -9.21 15.99 -6.10
C VAL A 276 -10.69 16.37 -6.07
N ASN A 277 -11.58 15.42 -6.34
CA ASN A 277 -13.03 15.62 -6.33
C ASN A 277 -13.72 14.78 -5.24
N ALA A 278 -13.02 14.49 -4.15
CA ALA A 278 -13.54 13.68 -3.05
C ALA A 278 -14.90 14.19 -2.56
N PRO A 279 -15.98 13.39 -2.62
CA PRO A 279 -17.26 13.79 -2.06
C PRO A 279 -17.28 13.87 -0.54
N HIS A 280 -16.36 13.17 0.16
CA HIS A 280 -16.25 13.13 1.62
C HIS A 280 -14.81 13.46 2.07
N PRO A 281 -14.31 14.70 1.83
CA PRO A 281 -12.90 15.04 2.08
C PRO A 281 -12.52 15.03 3.56
N GLU A 282 -13.46 15.29 4.47
CA GLU A 282 -13.19 15.23 5.91
C GLU A 282 -13.02 13.79 6.39
N GLU A 283 -13.88 12.86 5.93
CA GLU A 283 -13.76 11.44 6.21
C GLU A 283 -12.48 10.84 5.59
N ALA A 284 -12.09 11.31 4.40
CA ALA A 284 -10.82 10.95 3.77
C ALA A 284 -9.63 11.37 4.63
N ARG A 285 -9.65 12.58 5.17
CA ARG A 285 -8.64 13.11 6.07
C ARG A 285 -8.55 12.29 7.37
N GLU A 286 -9.71 11.97 7.98
CA GLU A 286 -9.76 11.13 9.18
C GLU A 286 -9.19 9.73 8.93
N LEU A 287 -9.43 9.13 7.75
CA LEU A 287 -8.87 7.83 7.41
C LEU A 287 -7.35 7.89 7.25
N ILE A 288 -6.81 8.92 6.59
CA ILE A 288 -5.36 9.09 6.46
C ILE A 288 -4.73 9.32 7.84
N ALA A 289 -5.34 10.15 8.69
CA ALA A 289 -4.88 10.34 10.07
C ALA A 289 -4.88 9.04 10.86
N PHE A 290 -5.90 8.20 10.70
CA PHE A 290 -5.95 6.89 11.33
C PHE A 290 -4.80 5.96 10.85
N PHE A 291 -4.52 5.91 9.54
CA PHE A 291 -3.40 5.12 9.02
C PHE A 291 -2.06 5.53 9.63
N LEU A 292 -1.92 6.79 10.04
CA LEU A 292 -0.71 7.34 10.66
C LEU A 292 -0.73 7.25 12.20
N SER A 293 -1.79 6.73 12.79
CA SER A 293 -1.85 6.51 14.24
C SER A 293 -0.97 5.33 14.68
N ASP A 294 -0.52 5.35 15.93
CA ASP A 294 0.25 4.24 16.54
C ASP A 294 -0.47 2.90 16.38
N GLU A 295 -1.80 2.89 16.50
CA GLU A 295 -2.61 1.69 16.37
C GLU A 295 -2.51 1.09 14.96
N ALA A 296 -2.77 1.88 13.92
CA ALA A 296 -2.71 1.40 12.55
C ALA A 296 -1.28 1.04 12.14
N GLN A 297 -0.28 1.82 12.55
CA GLN A 297 1.13 1.55 12.28
C GLN A 297 1.60 0.26 12.94
N ARG A 298 1.17 -0.02 14.18
CA ARG A 298 1.40 -1.30 14.83
C ARG A 298 0.72 -2.45 14.08
N MET A 299 -0.53 -2.27 13.62
CA MET A 299 -1.24 -3.27 12.83
C MET A 299 -0.52 -3.58 11.52
N PHE A 300 0.03 -2.59 10.81
CA PHE A 300 0.87 -2.82 9.64
C PHE A 300 2.10 -3.67 9.97
N ALA A 301 2.80 -3.37 11.05
CA ALA A 301 3.97 -4.14 11.47
C ALA A 301 3.64 -5.59 11.85
N GLU A 302 2.58 -5.79 12.63
CA GLU A 302 2.23 -7.09 13.20
C GLU A 302 1.51 -8.01 12.21
N MET A 303 0.65 -7.46 11.36
CA MET A 303 -0.23 -8.25 10.49
C MET A 303 0.31 -8.41 9.07
N THR A 304 1.04 -7.41 8.55
CA THR A 304 1.57 -7.43 7.17
C THR A 304 3.08 -7.56 7.10
N ASN A 305 3.79 -7.45 8.23
CA ASN A 305 5.24 -7.31 8.34
C ASN A 305 5.79 -6.10 7.55
N GLU A 306 4.96 -5.09 7.28
CA GLU A 306 5.43 -3.83 6.71
C GLU A 306 6.05 -2.97 7.82
N ILE A 307 6.98 -2.12 7.44
CA ILE A 307 7.71 -1.28 8.38
C ILE A 307 6.90 -0.01 8.62
N PRO A 308 6.63 0.39 9.86
CA PRO A 308 6.00 1.66 10.18
C PRO A 308 6.71 2.86 9.54
N VAL A 309 5.93 3.86 9.15
CA VAL A 309 6.45 5.14 8.63
C VAL A 309 6.57 6.18 9.72
N VAL A 310 5.80 6.05 10.79
CA VAL A 310 5.83 6.90 11.98
C VAL A 310 6.94 6.40 12.91
N GLU A 311 7.83 7.31 13.32
CA GLU A 311 8.93 7.00 14.22
C GLU A 311 8.43 6.78 15.65
N GLY A 312 9.07 5.88 16.39
CA GLY A 312 8.77 5.62 17.79
C GLY A 312 7.59 4.69 18.05
N VAL A 313 6.92 4.21 17.01
CA VAL A 313 5.85 3.19 17.16
C VAL A 313 6.46 1.88 17.67
N GLU A 314 5.87 1.34 18.73
CA GLU A 314 6.23 0.03 19.28
C GLU A 314 5.28 -1.04 18.72
N TRP A 315 5.80 -2.21 18.36
CA TRP A 315 5.05 -3.37 17.85
C TRP A 315 5.53 -4.67 18.48
N GLU A 316 4.73 -5.72 18.38
CA GLU A 316 5.05 -7.07 18.83
C GLU A 316 5.19 -8.03 17.62
N ASN A 317 6.34 -8.03 16.96
CA ASN A 317 6.64 -8.91 15.83
C ASN A 317 8.12 -9.32 15.82
N GLU A 318 8.45 -10.40 16.53
CA GLU A 318 9.83 -10.92 16.65
C GLU A 318 10.51 -11.16 15.29
N ARG A 319 9.76 -11.49 14.23
CA ARG A 319 10.31 -11.72 12.90
C ARG A 319 10.73 -10.41 12.23
N LEU A 320 9.91 -9.35 12.39
CA LEU A 320 10.27 -8.02 11.91
C LEU A 320 11.46 -7.48 12.71
N ASP A 321 11.47 -7.67 14.03
CA ASP A 321 12.58 -7.28 14.91
C ASP A 321 13.90 -7.96 14.52
N ALA A 322 13.84 -9.23 14.12
CA ALA A 322 15.01 -9.99 13.70
C ALA A 322 15.69 -9.43 12.42
N VAL A 323 15.01 -8.59 11.64
CA VAL A 323 15.53 -7.96 10.41
C VAL A 323 15.72 -6.44 10.57
N MET A 324 15.45 -5.90 11.73
CA MET A 324 15.61 -4.49 12.08
C MET A 324 16.73 -4.30 13.11
N PRO A 325 17.37 -3.11 13.20
CA PRO A 325 17.28 -2.02 12.24
C PRO A 325 18.14 -2.26 10.98
N PHE A 326 17.85 -1.57 9.91
CA PHE A 326 18.68 -1.50 8.72
C PHE A 326 18.82 -0.04 8.26
N VAL A 327 19.84 0.26 7.45
CA VAL A 327 20.02 1.56 6.82
C VAL A 327 19.18 1.59 5.55
N ALA A 328 18.14 2.46 5.54
CA ALA A 328 17.30 2.69 4.37
C ALA A 328 17.91 3.78 3.46
N ASP A 329 17.63 3.72 2.17
CA ASP A 329 17.89 4.85 1.26
C ASP A 329 17.04 6.05 1.72
N THR A 330 17.68 7.21 1.86
CA THR A 330 17.07 8.45 2.39
C THR A 330 16.63 9.43 1.32
N ARG A 331 16.76 9.10 0.03
CA ARG A 331 16.23 9.94 -1.04
C ARG A 331 14.71 9.97 -0.97
N ASN A 332 14.12 11.09 -1.44
CA ASN A 332 12.68 11.16 -1.47
C ASN A 332 12.11 10.10 -2.41
N VAL A 333 11.12 9.35 -1.93
CA VAL A 333 10.51 8.27 -2.70
C VAL A 333 9.73 8.78 -3.94
N SER A 334 9.41 10.07 -4.03
CA SER A 334 8.83 10.69 -5.23
C SER A 334 9.75 10.57 -6.45
N GLU A 335 11.09 10.59 -6.25
CA GLU A 335 12.08 10.41 -7.32
C GLU A 335 11.91 9.07 -8.07
N LEU A 336 11.29 8.09 -7.44
CA LEU A 336 10.96 6.82 -8.10
C LEU A 336 9.94 7.02 -9.23
N GLY A 337 9.08 8.04 -9.12
CA GLY A 337 8.14 8.44 -10.16
C GLY A 337 8.85 9.04 -11.37
N ASP A 338 9.75 9.98 -11.13
CA ASP A 338 10.50 10.69 -12.16
C ASP A 338 11.27 9.75 -13.09
N HIS A 339 11.77 8.64 -12.56
CA HIS A 339 12.60 7.68 -13.29
C HIS A 339 11.84 6.41 -13.71
N ASN A 340 10.56 6.26 -13.34
CA ASN A 340 9.81 5.02 -13.62
C ASN A 340 9.56 4.78 -15.11
N ALA A 341 9.45 5.84 -15.92
CA ALA A 341 9.27 5.71 -17.36
C ALA A 341 10.54 5.22 -18.09
N THR A 342 11.73 5.48 -17.53
CA THR A 342 13.02 5.01 -18.04
C THR A 342 13.30 3.57 -17.58
N ALA A 343 12.81 3.19 -16.40
CA ALA A 343 12.97 1.88 -15.78
C ALA A 343 12.02 0.82 -16.37
#